data_65529dc115d9ec9be3f5b14363412447
#
_entry.id   65529dc115d9ec9be3f5b14363412447
#
_cell.length_a   1.000
_cell.length_b   1.000
_cell.length_c   1.000
_cell.angle_alpha   90.00
_cell.angle_beta   90.00
_cell.angle_gamma   90.00
#
_symmetry.space_group_name_H-M   'P 1'
#
loop_
_entity.id
_entity.type
_entity.pdbx_description
1 polymer ?
#
loop_
_entity_poly.entity_id
_entity_poly.type
_entity_poly.pdbx_seq_one_letter_code
_entity_poly.pdbx_strand_id
1 'polypeptide(L)'
;ILTDQQGLYDSDPRKNPQARLINRIAAEHPDLESMAGGVGSAVGTGGMYTKVTAAKRAALSGAATVVASGREPDVLVRLIQGDAVGTLFTSEHSRINARKQWLLGQVQLSGRVVVDEGAARAVAEQHASLLPVGCVRAEGHFYRGELVAVVDGGGKEIARGLANYNSSETAKILRTPSAQIERKLGYVMEDELIHRDNMALHW
;
A
#
# COMPACT_ATOMS: atom_id res chain seq x y z
N ILE A 1 -1.94 -13.28 12.82
CA ILE A 1 -1.54 -13.16 14.22
C ILE A 1 -2.00 -14.43 14.93
N LEU A 2 -1.07 -15.27 15.36
CA LEU A 2 -1.40 -16.45 16.17
C LEU A 2 -1.41 -16.07 17.66
N THR A 3 -2.38 -16.61 18.38
CA THR A 3 -2.66 -16.26 19.79
C THR A 3 -3.17 -17.48 20.55
N ASP A 4 -3.43 -17.33 21.83
CA ASP A 4 -4.09 -18.34 22.69
C ASP A 4 -5.62 -18.34 22.55
N GLN A 5 -6.20 -17.34 21.87
CA GLN A 5 -7.63 -17.20 21.63
C GLN A 5 -8.00 -17.69 20.23
N GLN A 6 -9.21 -18.20 20.03
CA GLN A 6 -9.67 -18.65 18.72
C GLN A 6 -9.85 -17.52 17.72
N GLY A 7 -10.12 -16.30 18.18
CA GLY A 7 -10.33 -15.10 17.37
C GLY A 7 -11.04 -14.02 18.18
N LEU A 8 -11.69 -13.08 17.51
CA LEU A 8 -12.52 -12.05 18.11
C LEU A 8 -13.94 -12.58 18.32
N TYR A 9 -14.50 -12.31 19.47
CA TYR A 9 -15.89 -12.62 19.84
C TYR A 9 -16.71 -11.33 19.90
N ASP A 10 -18.04 -11.46 19.75
CA ASP A 10 -18.98 -10.34 19.88
C ASP A 10 -19.04 -9.76 21.31
N SER A 11 -18.60 -10.55 22.29
CA SER A 11 -18.46 -10.16 23.70
C SER A 11 -17.35 -10.99 24.35
N ASP A 12 -16.91 -10.61 25.57
CA ASP A 12 -15.85 -11.33 26.29
C ASP A 12 -16.34 -12.76 26.67
N PRO A 13 -15.78 -13.83 26.07
CA PRO A 13 -16.25 -15.20 26.33
C PRO A 13 -16.00 -15.67 27.77
N ARG A 14 -15.14 -14.98 28.53
CA ARG A 14 -14.91 -15.27 29.97
C ARG A 14 -16.05 -14.76 30.81
N LYS A 15 -16.78 -13.73 30.36
CA LYS A 15 -17.90 -13.09 31.05
C LYS A 15 -19.25 -13.55 30.48
N ASN A 16 -19.29 -13.88 29.20
CA ASN A 16 -20.51 -14.32 28.53
C ASN A 16 -20.27 -15.68 27.83
N PRO A 17 -20.78 -16.78 28.43
CA PRO A 17 -20.68 -18.12 27.82
C PRO A 17 -21.39 -18.26 26.45
N GLN A 18 -22.27 -17.31 26.12
CA GLN A 18 -23.00 -17.25 24.85
C GLN A 18 -22.26 -16.44 23.77
N ALA A 19 -21.05 -15.94 24.08
CA ALA A 19 -20.24 -15.16 23.13
C ALA A 19 -20.00 -15.97 21.87
N ARG A 20 -20.17 -15.33 20.71
CA ARG A 20 -20.01 -15.97 19.38
C ARG A 20 -18.73 -15.48 18.72
N LEU A 21 -17.97 -16.43 18.17
CA LEU A 21 -16.79 -16.13 17.36
C LEU A 21 -17.22 -15.40 16.09
N ILE A 22 -16.55 -14.28 15.79
CA ILE A 22 -16.76 -13.53 14.57
C ILE A 22 -15.77 -14.03 13.52
N ASN A 23 -16.26 -14.67 12.46
CA ASN A 23 -15.38 -15.22 11.42
C ASN A 23 -14.80 -14.14 10.50
N ARG A 24 -15.57 -13.06 10.26
CA ARG A 24 -15.14 -11.97 9.37
C ARG A 24 -15.74 -10.64 9.81
N ILE A 25 -14.91 -9.58 9.79
CA ILE A 25 -15.32 -8.22 10.14
C ILE A 25 -14.44 -7.21 9.41
N ALA A 26 -14.98 -6.03 9.06
CA ALA A 26 -14.17 -4.93 8.55
C ALA A 26 -13.27 -4.38 9.66
N ALA A 27 -12.01 -4.10 9.35
CA ALA A 27 -11.07 -3.53 10.32
C ALA A 27 -11.45 -2.10 10.78
N GLU A 28 -12.31 -1.45 10.00
CA GLU A 28 -12.87 -0.12 10.25
C GLU A 28 -14.18 -0.14 11.05
N HIS A 29 -14.70 -1.35 11.39
CA HIS A 29 -15.96 -1.48 12.11
C HIS A 29 -15.94 -0.70 13.44
N PRO A 30 -16.94 0.16 13.73
CA PRO A 30 -16.93 1.08 14.87
C PRO A 30 -16.86 0.37 16.23
N ASP A 31 -17.49 -0.79 16.36
CA ASP A 31 -17.60 -1.50 17.64
C ASP A 31 -16.41 -2.42 17.96
N LEU A 32 -15.40 -2.48 17.09
CA LEU A 32 -14.24 -3.37 17.29
C LEU A 32 -13.53 -3.18 18.63
N GLU A 33 -13.41 -1.94 19.09
CA GLU A 33 -12.72 -1.65 20.35
C GLU A 33 -13.55 -2.10 21.57
N SER A 34 -14.87 -1.96 21.51
CA SER A 34 -15.76 -2.45 22.55
C SER A 34 -15.76 -3.98 22.62
N MET A 35 -15.80 -4.66 21.47
CA MET A 35 -15.73 -6.12 21.37
C MET A 35 -14.39 -6.67 21.88
N ALA A 36 -13.31 -5.93 21.69
CA ALA A 36 -11.97 -6.28 22.16
C ALA A 36 -11.73 -6.05 23.66
N GLY A 37 -12.72 -5.56 24.40
CA GLY A 37 -12.66 -5.32 25.84
C GLY A 37 -12.35 -3.88 26.25
N GLY A 38 -12.34 -2.93 25.32
CA GLY A 38 -12.15 -1.50 25.56
C GLY A 38 -10.74 -1.09 26.00
N VAL A 39 -10.49 0.23 26.00
CA VAL A 39 -9.28 0.85 26.55
C VAL A 39 -9.38 0.81 28.07
N GLY A 40 -8.63 -0.05 28.74
CA GLY A 40 -8.60 -0.10 30.21
C GLY A 40 -8.83 -1.46 30.85
N SER A 41 -8.95 -2.54 30.09
CA SER A 41 -8.89 -3.87 30.69
C SER A 41 -7.47 -4.11 31.21
N ALA A 42 -7.32 -4.21 32.52
CA ALA A 42 -6.07 -4.31 33.29
C ALA A 42 -5.27 -5.61 33.06
N VAL A 43 -5.36 -6.21 31.89
CA VAL A 43 -4.73 -7.49 31.58
C VAL A 43 -3.74 -7.35 30.46
N GLY A 44 -2.50 -7.13 30.84
CA GLY A 44 -1.31 -7.51 30.07
C GLY A 44 -1.10 -6.82 28.73
N THR A 45 0.15 -6.61 28.36
CA THR A 45 0.65 -6.04 27.11
C THR A 45 0.30 -6.85 25.84
N GLY A 46 -0.62 -7.81 25.86
CA GLY A 46 -0.93 -8.75 24.77
C GLY A 46 -2.42 -9.07 24.53
N GLY A 47 -3.37 -8.30 25.06
CA GLY A 47 -4.81 -8.59 24.95
C GLY A 47 -5.39 -8.52 23.53
N MET A 48 -6.68 -8.86 23.36
CA MET A 48 -7.38 -8.78 22.09
C MET A 48 -7.34 -7.37 21.50
N TYR A 49 -7.43 -6.33 22.34
CA TYR A 49 -7.32 -4.93 21.93
C TYR A 49 -6.04 -4.63 21.13
N THR A 50 -4.88 -5.14 21.55
CA THR A 50 -3.63 -4.92 20.81
C THR A 50 -3.63 -5.61 19.44
N LYS A 51 -4.28 -6.77 19.32
CA LYS A 51 -4.42 -7.50 18.06
C LYS A 51 -5.38 -6.79 17.11
N VAL A 52 -6.49 -6.28 17.61
CA VAL A 52 -7.43 -5.42 16.86
C VAL A 52 -6.73 -4.13 16.38
N THR A 53 -5.95 -3.48 17.25
CA THR A 53 -5.17 -2.29 16.88
C THR A 53 -4.15 -2.60 15.77
N ALA A 54 -3.48 -3.74 15.85
CA ALA A 54 -2.55 -4.19 14.80
C ALA A 54 -3.27 -4.48 13.48
N ALA A 55 -4.45 -5.13 13.53
CA ALA A 55 -5.28 -5.38 12.35
C ALA A 55 -5.77 -4.07 11.70
N LYS A 56 -6.23 -3.09 12.50
CA LYS A 56 -6.60 -1.75 12.02
C LYS A 56 -5.41 -1.07 11.31
N ARG A 57 -4.22 -1.11 11.88
CA ARG A 57 -3.00 -0.54 11.25
C ARG A 57 -2.65 -1.24 9.95
N ALA A 58 -2.72 -2.57 9.90
CA ALA A 58 -2.47 -3.33 8.69
C ALA A 58 -3.50 -2.98 7.60
N ALA A 59 -4.77 -2.80 7.97
CA ALA A 59 -5.84 -2.41 7.06
C ALA A 59 -5.59 -1.06 6.37
N LEU A 60 -4.99 -0.09 7.06
CA LEU A 60 -4.57 1.19 6.45
C LEU A 60 -3.60 0.99 5.27
N SER A 61 -2.85 -0.10 5.28
CA SER A 61 -1.96 -0.50 4.18
C SER A 61 -2.64 -1.45 3.16
N GLY A 62 -3.96 -1.63 3.25
CA GLY A 62 -4.73 -2.52 2.38
C GLY A 62 -4.47 -4.01 2.66
N ALA A 63 -3.89 -4.35 3.81
CA ALA A 63 -3.62 -5.73 4.19
C ALA A 63 -4.75 -6.28 5.06
N ALA A 64 -5.26 -7.48 4.71
CA ALA A 64 -6.13 -8.24 5.59
C ALA A 64 -5.31 -8.92 6.70
N THR A 65 -5.92 -9.09 7.87
CA THR A 65 -5.29 -9.75 9.02
C THR A 65 -6.18 -10.86 9.52
N VAL A 66 -5.62 -12.05 9.75
CA VAL A 66 -6.32 -13.12 10.48
C VAL A 66 -5.77 -13.22 11.90
N VAL A 67 -6.67 -13.25 12.88
CA VAL A 67 -6.37 -13.60 14.27
C VAL A 67 -6.93 -14.99 14.53
N ALA A 68 -6.07 -15.94 14.86
CA ALA A 68 -6.44 -17.33 15.09
C ALA A 68 -5.65 -17.96 16.23
N SER A 69 -6.16 -19.07 16.76
CA SER A 69 -5.46 -19.84 17.80
C SER A 69 -4.21 -20.55 17.21
N GLY A 70 -3.06 -20.30 17.82
CA GLY A 70 -1.84 -21.04 17.49
C GLY A 70 -1.84 -22.49 18.00
N ARG A 71 -2.88 -22.89 18.75
CA ARG A 71 -3.06 -24.28 19.24
C ARG A 71 -3.87 -25.15 18.28
N GLU A 72 -4.48 -24.52 17.25
CA GLU A 72 -5.18 -25.26 16.21
C GLU A 72 -4.20 -26.08 15.38
N PRO A 73 -4.44 -27.39 15.18
CA PRO A 73 -3.61 -28.19 14.28
C PRO A 73 -3.59 -27.62 12.88
N ASP A 74 -2.41 -27.58 12.28
CA ASP A 74 -2.16 -27.16 10.90
C ASP A 74 -2.77 -25.78 10.53
N VAL A 75 -2.92 -24.89 11.52
CA VAL A 75 -3.60 -23.59 11.37
C VAL A 75 -3.12 -22.79 10.17
N LEU A 76 -1.79 -22.74 9.91
CA LEU A 76 -1.23 -21.99 8.78
C LEU A 76 -1.58 -22.65 7.44
N VAL A 77 -1.55 -23.96 7.37
CA VAL A 77 -1.92 -24.74 6.16
C VAL A 77 -3.38 -24.51 5.84
N ARG A 78 -4.25 -24.64 6.84
CA ARG A 78 -5.70 -24.42 6.73
C ARG A 78 -6.03 -23.00 6.27
N LEU A 79 -5.34 -22.00 6.83
CA LEU A 79 -5.52 -20.60 6.41
C LEU A 79 -5.09 -20.37 4.95
N ILE A 80 -3.99 -21.01 4.49
CA ILE A 80 -3.54 -20.91 3.09
C ILE A 80 -4.54 -21.61 2.15
N GLN A 81 -5.19 -22.68 2.60
CA GLN A 81 -6.24 -23.39 1.85
C GLN A 81 -7.57 -22.64 1.82
N GLY A 82 -7.69 -21.55 2.61
CA GLY A 82 -8.90 -20.72 2.65
C GLY A 82 -9.93 -21.14 3.67
N ASP A 83 -9.58 -22.03 4.62
CA ASP A 83 -10.46 -22.41 5.70
C ASP A 83 -10.82 -21.21 6.58
N ALA A 84 -12.07 -21.17 7.03
CA ALA A 84 -12.56 -20.15 7.95
C ALA A 84 -12.09 -20.44 9.39
N VAL A 85 -10.80 -20.21 9.66
CA VAL A 85 -10.20 -20.37 11.00
C VAL A 85 -9.94 -19.01 11.60
N GLY A 86 -10.44 -18.78 12.82
CA GLY A 86 -10.26 -17.51 13.51
C GLY A 86 -11.14 -16.39 13.00
N THR A 87 -10.66 -15.16 13.15
CA THR A 87 -11.33 -13.94 12.68
C THR A 87 -10.52 -13.28 11.58
N LEU A 88 -11.11 -13.12 10.41
CA LEU A 88 -10.57 -12.35 9.30
C LEU A 88 -11.00 -10.88 9.42
N PHE A 89 -10.05 -9.99 9.64
CA PHE A 89 -10.21 -8.54 9.54
C PHE A 89 -9.92 -8.13 8.10
N THR A 90 -10.94 -7.63 7.40
CA THR A 90 -10.82 -7.17 6.01
C THR A 90 -10.51 -5.68 5.98
N SER A 91 -9.70 -5.24 5.01
CA SER A 91 -9.50 -3.83 4.71
C SER A 91 -10.49 -3.39 3.63
N GLU A 92 -11.10 -2.22 3.81
CA GLU A 92 -11.86 -1.52 2.76
C GLU A 92 -10.92 -0.76 1.81
N HIS A 93 -9.67 -0.51 2.23
CA HIS A 93 -8.67 0.14 1.39
C HIS A 93 -8.07 -0.86 0.41
N SER A 94 -8.06 -0.51 -0.88
CA SER A 94 -7.28 -1.27 -1.85
C SER A 94 -5.78 -1.07 -1.58
N ARG A 95 -4.95 -2.09 -1.85
CA ARG A 95 -3.48 -1.99 -1.75
C ARG A 95 -2.94 -0.83 -2.57
N ILE A 96 -3.55 -0.55 -3.72
CA ILE A 96 -3.18 0.54 -4.61
C ILE A 96 -3.42 1.89 -3.94
N ASN A 97 -4.58 2.09 -3.30
CA ASN A 97 -4.89 3.35 -2.63
C ASN A 97 -3.98 3.59 -1.41
N ALA A 98 -3.73 2.57 -0.60
CA ALA A 98 -2.82 2.65 0.53
C ALA A 98 -1.39 2.99 0.09
N ARG A 99 -0.91 2.38 -1.02
CA ARG A 99 0.39 2.69 -1.60
C ARG A 99 0.47 4.14 -2.09
N LYS A 100 -0.60 4.63 -2.75
CA LYS A 100 -0.67 6.02 -3.21
C LYS A 100 -0.64 7.01 -2.04
N GLN A 101 -1.37 6.74 -0.96
CA GLN A 101 -1.32 7.57 0.25
C GLN A 101 0.08 7.56 0.89
N TRP A 102 0.74 6.40 0.93
CA TRP A 102 2.11 6.29 1.43
C TRP A 102 3.08 7.14 0.59
N LEU A 103 2.98 7.10 -0.75
CA LEU A 103 3.81 7.90 -1.65
C LEU A 103 3.65 9.40 -1.39
N LEU A 104 2.42 9.86 -1.15
CA LEU A 104 2.14 11.28 -0.85
C LEU A 104 2.68 11.70 0.53
N GLY A 105 2.68 10.79 1.50
CA GLY A 105 3.16 11.04 2.86
C GLY A 105 4.68 11.10 3.00
N GLN A 106 5.46 10.74 1.97
CA GLN A 106 6.92 10.79 2.03
C GLN A 106 7.42 12.22 1.93
N VAL A 107 8.29 12.62 2.87
CA VAL A 107 8.87 13.97 2.91
C VAL A 107 10.11 14.08 2.02
N GLN A 108 10.86 12.98 1.87
CA GLN A 108 12.10 12.96 1.08
C GLN A 108 11.85 12.43 -0.33
N LEU A 109 12.23 13.24 -1.31
CA LEU A 109 12.26 12.89 -2.73
C LEU A 109 13.71 12.82 -3.18
N SER A 110 14.08 11.77 -3.92
CA SER A 110 15.45 11.60 -4.43
C SER A 110 15.71 12.42 -5.69
N GLY A 111 14.65 12.90 -6.34
CA GLY A 111 14.76 13.74 -7.53
C GLY A 111 13.40 14.18 -8.07
N ARG A 112 13.44 14.78 -9.26
CA ARG A 112 12.22 15.17 -9.97
C ARG A 112 12.34 14.96 -11.48
N VAL A 113 11.22 14.70 -12.12
CA VAL A 113 11.09 14.58 -13.58
C VAL A 113 10.15 15.67 -14.07
N VAL A 114 10.67 16.52 -14.94
CA VAL A 114 9.88 17.57 -15.61
C VAL A 114 9.23 16.95 -16.83
N VAL A 115 7.93 17.18 -16.99
CA VAL A 115 7.13 16.64 -18.09
C VAL A 115 6.58 17.74 -18.99
N ASP A 116 6.28 17.39 -20.24
CA ASP A 116 5.56 18.30 -21.13
C ASP A 116 4.06 18.38 -20.80
N GLU A 117 3.37 19.30 -21.45
CA GLU A 117 1.94 19.55 -21.22
C GLU A 117 1.07 18.33 -21.53
N GLY A 118 1.41 17.57 -22.57
CA GLY A 118 0.68 16.35 -22.95
C GLY A 118 0.79 15.28 -21.89
N ALA A 119 1.99 15.01 -21.38
CA ALA A 119 2.22 14.05 -20.31
C ALA A 119 1.62 14.53 -18.99
N ALA A 120 1.73 15.83 -18.67
CA ALA A 120 1.12 16.40 -17.48
C ALA A 120 -0.39 16.16 -17.47
N ARG A 121 -1.07 16.43 -18.59
CA ARG A 121 -2.51 16.18 -18.75
C ARG A 121 -2.86 14.69 -18.68
N ALA A 122 -2.11 13.84 -19.36
CA ALA A 122 -2.33 12.39 -19.33
C ALA A 122 -2.22 11.82 -17.90
N VAL A 123 -1.21 12.26 -17.14
CA VAL A 123 -1.02 11.85 -15.73
C VAL A 123 -2.15 12.38 -14.85
N ALA A 124 -2.46 13.69 -14.92
CA ALA A 124 -3.40 14.33 -14.00
C ALA A 124 -4.87 13.95 -14.27
N GLU A 125 -5.28 13.89 -15.56
CA GLU A 125 -6.68 13.73 -15.93
C GLU A 125 -7.04 12.29 -16.31
N GLN A 126 -6.11 11.55 -16.95
CA GLN A 126 -6.37 10.20 -17.46
C GLN A 126 -5.79 9.11 -16.56
N HIS A 127 -5.10 9.49 -15.47
CA HIS A 127 -4.42 8.57 -14.56
C HIS A 127 -3.48 7.60 -15.30
N ALA A 128 -2.84 8.07 -16.36
CA ALA A 128 -1.95 7.27 -17.20
C ALA A 128 -0.57 7.08 -16.53
N SER A 129 0.13 6.01 -16.91
CA SER A 129 1.55 5.85 -16.58
C SER A 129 2.39 6.95 -17.24
N LEU A 130 3.48 7.37 -16.59
CA LEU A 130 4.41 8.33 -17.17
C LEU A 130 5.38 7.64 -18.12
N LEU A 131 5.25 7.94 -19.39
CA LEU A 131 6.13 7.40 -20.44
C LEU A 131 7.35 8.31 -20.65
N PRO A 132 8.51 7.76 -21.03
CA PRO A 132 9.72 8.55 -21.29
C PRO A 132 9.57 9.62 -22.39
N VAL A 133 8.67 9.39 -23.36
CA VAL A 133 8.40 10.33 -24.46
C VAL A 133 7.90 11.68 -23.97
N GLY A 134 7.11 11.70 -22.89
CA GLY A 134 6.57 12.92 -22.28
C GLY A 134 7.53 13.58 -21.26
N CYS A 135 8.68 12.97 -20.99
CA CYS A 135 9.66 13.48 -20.03
C CYS A 135 10.66 14.40 -20.73
N VAL A 136 10.79 15.62 -20.21
CA VAL A 136 11.64 16.68 -20.79
C VAL A 136 13.00 16.72 -20.13
N ARG A 137 13.05 16.59 -18.79
CA ARG A 137 14.26 16.71 -17.98
C ARG A 137 14.13 15.88 -16.73
N ALA A 138 15.22 15.30 -16.26
CA ALA A 138 15.34 14.66 -14.96
C ALA A 138 16.38 15.39 -14.13
N GLU A 139 16.10 15.61 -12.85
CA GLU A 139 16.96 16.34 -11.93
C GLU A 139 17.09 15.57 -10.61
N GLY A 140 18.25 15.71 -9.96
CA GLY A 140 18.59 14.95 -8.77
C GLY A 140 19.29 13.64 -9.09
N HIS A 141 19.60 12.88 -8.05
CA HIS A 141 20.24 11.58 -8.17
C HIS A 141 19.35 10.53 -7.51
N PHE A 142 18.79 9.65 -8.31
CA PHE A 142 17.87 8.62 -7.84
C PHE A 142 18.15 7.27 -8.49
N TYR A 143 17.88 6.22 -7.73
CA TYR A 143 17.93 4.83 -8.18
C TYR A 143 16.55 4.32 -8.56
N ARG A 144 16.52 3.17 -9.22
CA ARG A 144 15.28 2.45 -9.48
C ARG A 144 14.55 2.13 -8.16
N GLY A 145 13.24 2.36 -8.15
CA GLY A 145 12.38 2.14 -6.97
C GLY A 145 12.39 3.31 -5.98
N GLU A 146 13.18 4.36 -6.24
CA GLU A 146 13.14 5.56 -5.41
C GLU A 146 12.05 6.54 -5.86
N LEU A 147 11.61 7.34 -4.88
CA LEU A 147 10.52 8.27 -5.07
C LEU A 147 11.00 9.57 -5.70
N VAL A 148 10.36 9.96 -6.79
CA VAL A 148 10.61 11.20 -7.51
C VAL A 148 9.33 12.02 -7.66
N ALA A 149 9.47 13.34 -7.69
CA ALA A 149 8.37 14.24 -8.06
C ALA A 149 8.19 14.23 -9.59
N VAL A 150 6.96 14.33 -10.03
CA VAL A 150 6.58 14.65 -11.41
C VAL A 150 6.11 16.10 -11.41
N VAL A 151 6.78 16.95 -12.16
CA VAL A 151 6.51 18.39 -12.20
C VAL A 151 6.22 18.83 -13.63
N ASP A 152 5.31 19.77 -13.78
CA ASP A 152 5.02 20.39 -15.07
C ASP A 152 6.11 21.40 -15.50
N GLY A 153 5.97 21.97 -16.71
CA GLY A 153 6.91 22.95 -17.25
C GLY A 153 7.04 24.24 -16.40
N GLY A 154 6.07 24.54 -15.55
CA GLY A 154 6.08 25.65 -14.60
C GLY A 154 6.71 25.31 -13.25
N GLY A 155 7.08 24.06 -13.03
CA GLY A 155 7.67 23.59 -11.77
C GLY A 155 6.64 23.18 -10.71
N LYS A 156 5.34 23.18 -11.02
CA LYS A 156 4.29 22.69 -10.13
C LYS A 156 4.36 21.16 -10.05
N GLU A 157 4.40 20.62 -8.83
CA GLU A 157 4.29 19.19 -8.61
C GLU A 157 2.87 18.71 -8.91
N ILE A 158 2.74 17.73 -9.81
CA ILE A 158 1.47 17.15 -10.23
C ILE A 158 1.29 15.72 -9.71
N ALA A 159 2.40 15.02 -9.46
CA ALA A 159 2.38 13.66 -8.93
C ALA A 159 3.69 13.30 -8.24
N ARG A 160 3.69 12.19 -7.52
CA ARG A 160 4.88 11.49 -7.01
C ARG A 160 4.83 10.04 -7.42
N GLY A 161 5.97 9.44 -7.74
CA GLY A 161 6.00 8.04 -8.11
C GLY A 161 7.36 7.38 -7.98
N LEU A 162 7.34 6.05 -8.02
CA LEU A 162 8.57 5.24 -7.97
C LEU A 162 9.14 5.10 -9.37
N ALA A 163 10.40 5.53 -9.55
CA ALA A 163 11.09 5.48 -10.83
C ALA A 163 11.45 4.04 -11.22
N ASN A 164 11.15 3.64 -12.47
CA ASN A 164 11.52 2.33 -13.01
C ASN A 164 12.97 2.30 -13.54
N TYR A 165 13.56 3.46 -13.77
CA TYR A 165 14.93 3.65 -14.24
C TYR A 165 15.67 4.61 -13.29
N ASN A 166 16.97 4.46 -13.16
CA ASN A 166 17.78 5.42 -12.40
C ASN A 166 17.94 6.75 -13.16
N SER A 167 18.46 7.78 -12.48
CA SER A 167 18.59 9.14 -13.04
C SER A 167 19.43 9.18 -14.33
N SER A 168 20.51 8.39 -14.41
CA SER A 168 21.39 8.34 -15.59
C SER A 168 20.72 7.66 -16.79
N GLU A 169 19.97 6.59 -16.54
CA GLU A 169 19.18 5.88 -17.56
C GLU A 169 18.02 6.76 -18.03
N THR A 170 17.31 7.38 -17.08
CA THR A 170 16.23 8.31 -17.37
C THR A 170 16.72 9.42 -18.31
N ALA A 171 17.88 10.02 -18.04
CA ALA A 171 18.44 11.07 -18.90
C ALA A 171 18.68 10.60 -20.35
N LYS A 172 19.03 9.33 -20.56
CA LYS A 172 19.24 8.76 -21.91
C LYS A 172 17.95 8.51 -22.67
N ILE A 173 16.85 8.23 -21.98
CA ILE A 173 15.56 7.89 -22.59
C ILE A 173 14.55 9.04 -22.61
N LEU A 174 14.90 10.23 -22.12
CA LEU A 174 14.05 11.41 -22.24
C LEU A 174 13.58 11.60 -23.69
N ARG A 175 12.30 12.00 -23.86
CA ARG A 175 11.65 12.24 -25.15
C ARG A 175 11.73 11.05 -26.11
N THR A 176 11.81 9.83 -25.57
CA THR A 176 11.98 8.61 -26.35
C THR A 176 10.70 7.77 -26.29
N PRO A 177 10.13 7.32 -27.41
CA PRO A 177 9.07 6.32 -27.42
C PRO A 177 9.52 5.03 -26.72
N SER A 178 8.63 4.38 -25.96
CA SER A 178 8.95 3.16 -25.20
C SER A 178 9.58 2.05 -26.05
N ALA A 179 9.12 1.88 -27.29
CA ALA A 179 9.68 0.91 -28.22
C ALA A 179 11.17 1.13 -28.59
N GLN A 180 11.74 2.27 -28.22
CA GLN A 180 13.16 2.60 -28.50
C GLN A 180 14.04 2.57 -27.24
N ILE A 181 13.49 2.22 -26.07
CA ILE A 181 14.24 2.16 -24.81
C ILE A 181 15.39 1.16 -24.93
N GLU A 182 15.11 -0.06 -25.44
CA GLU A 182 16.10 -1.11 -25.61
C GLU A 182 17.29 -0.65 -26.48
N ARG A 183 17.01 0.06 -27.56
CA ARG A 183 18.06 0.60 -28.44
C ARG A 183 18.99 1.58 -27.73
N LYS A 184 18.46 2.34 -26.75
CA LYS A 184 19.24 3.37 -26.03
C LYS A 184 19.95 2.84 -24.79
N LEU A 185 19.36 1.88 -24.09
CA LEU A 185 19.90 1.34 -22.83
C LEU A 185 20.53 -0.03 -22.99
N GLY A 186 20.22 -0.78 -24.07
CA GLY A 186 20.61 -2.18 -24.27
C GLY A 186 19.67 -3.18 -23.57
N TYR A 187 18.64 -2.70 -22.91
CA TYR A 187 17.61 -3.52 -22.26
C TYR A 187 16.34 -2.71 -21.99
N VAL A 188 15.24 -3.39 -21.69
CA VAL A 188 13.97 -2.81 -21.22
C VAL A 188 13.64 -3.42 -19.86
N MET A 189 13.35 -2.58 -18.88
CA MET A 189 12.81 -3.03 -17.60
C MET A 189 11.29 -2.92 -17.60
N GLU A 190 10.78 -1.76 -17.99
CA GLU A 190 9.38 -1.41 -18.11
C GLU A 190 9.22 -0.42 -19.28
N ASP A 191 8.04 -0.38 -19.86
CA ASP A 191 7.75 0.55 -20.96
C ASP A 191 7.58 2.00 -20.48
N GLU A 192 7.27 2.17 -19.21
CA GLU A 192 7.04 3.46 -18.56
C GLU A 192 8.18 3.85 -17.61
N LEU A 193 8.39 5.16 -17.46
CA LEU A 193 9.30 5.71 -16.46
C LEU A 193 8.71 5.54 -15.05
N ILE A 194 7.38 5.72 -14.91
CA ILE A 194 6.64 5.49 -13.66
C ILE A 194 5.30 4.86 -14.01
N HIS A 195 5.05 3.66 -13.47
CA HIS A 195 3.77 2.99 -13.62
C HIS A 195 2.67 3.70 -12.82
N ARG A 196 1.46 3.82 -13.38
CA ARG A 196 0.30 4.49 -12.73
C ARG A 196 -0.03 3.97 -11.33
N ASP A 197 0.16 2.67 -11.08
CA ASP A 197 -0.12 2.06 -9.78
C ASP A 197 0.96 2.40 -8.73
N ASN A 198 2.13 2.85 -9.21
CA ASN A 198 3.26 3.33 -8.42
C ASN A 198 3.35 4.86 -8.39
N MET A 199 2.28 5.55 -8.78
CA MET A 199 2.21 7.00 -8.86
C MET A 199 0.97 7.52 -8.14
N ALA A 200 1.13 8.58 -7.35
CA ALA A 200 0.07 9.27 -6.65
C ALA A 200 0.00 10.72 -7.12
N LEU A 201 -1.20 11.20 -7.44
CA LEU A 201 -1.42 12.58 -7.85
C LEU A 201 -1.31 13.52 -6.65
N HIS A 202 -0.70 14.67 -6.86
CA HIS A 202 -0.63 15.75 -5.89
C HIS A 202 -1.69 16.81 -6.27
N TRP A 203 -2.63 17.04 -5.35
CA TRP A 203 -3.74 18.01 -5.54
C TRP A 203 -3.37 19.39 -5.01
#